data_d6d2776d0455bbf650fed9096217b3af
#
_entry.id   d6d2776d0455bbf650fed9096217b3af
#
_cell.length_a   1.000
_cell.length_b   1.000
_cell.length_c   1.000
_cell.angle_alpha   90.00
_cell.angle_beta   90.00
_cell.angle_gamma   90.00
#
_symmetry.space_group_name_H-M   'P 1'
#
loop_
_entity.id
_entity.type
_entity.pdbx_description
1 polymer ?
#
loop_
_entity_poly.entity_id
_entity_poly.type
_entity_poly.pdbx_seq_one_letter_code
_entity_poly.pdbx_strand_id
1 'polypeptide(L)'
;YPDKHFTFKVNTRRANKQYPHTSEEVNRDLGEVILDAFPETKVDVHNPDVLLNVELRAKRINVYSLVIPGPGGMPVGTNGRAMLLLSGGIDSPVAGYMIAKRGVTIEATYFHAPPYTSDRAKQKVVDLAKQVAKYAGPIKLNVVNFTDIQLYIYEQCPHEELTIIMRRRAE
;
A
#
# COMPACT_ATOMS: atom_id res chain seq x y z
N TYR A 1 -10.37 -15.15 -23.02
CA TYR A 1 -10.72 -15.22 -24.44
C TYR A 1 -11.44 -16.55 -24.69
N PRO A 2 -12.78 -16.56 -24.58
CA PRO A 2 -13.57 -17.81 -24.68
C PRO A 2 -13.59 -18.40 -26.11
N ASP A 3 -13.39 -17.56 -27.12
CA ASP A 3 -13.35 -17.93 -28.55
C ASP A 3 -11.94 -18.32 -29.02
N LYS A 4 -10.94 -18.26 -28.15
CA LYS A 4 -9.52 -18.51 -28.44
C LYS A 4 -8.90 -17.65 -29.54
N HIS A 5 -9.60 -16.64 -30.03
CA HIS A 5 -9.08 -15.66 -30.97
C HIS A 5 -8.44 -14.51 -30.22
N PHE A 6 -7.13 -14.51 -30.11
CA PHE A 6 -6.34 -13.44 -29.50
C PHE A 6 -4.97 -13.36 -30.15
N THR A 7 -4.36 -12.18 -30.07
CA THR A 7 -2.96 -12.01 -30.44
C THR A 7 -2.07 -12.08 -29.20
N PHE A 8 -0.86 -12.58 -29.35
CA PHE A 8 0.04 -12.69 -28.23
C PHE A 8 1.49 -12.38 -28.59
N LYS A 9 2.26 -12.06 -27.56
CA LYS A 9 3.72 -11.94 -27.62
C LYS A 9 4.34 -12.62 -26.42
N VAL A 10 5.38 -13.39 -26.65
CA VAL A 10 6.25 -13.89 -25.58
C VAL A 10 7.39 -12.92 -25.33
N ASN A 11 7.65 -12.57 -24.08
CA ASN A 11 8.71 -11.64 -23.67
C ASN A 11 9.55 -12.28 -22.57
N THR A 12 10.69 -12.83 -22.92
CA THR A 12 11.57 -13.52 -21.98
C THR A 12 12.67 -12.61 -21.45
N ARG A 13 12.77 -12.54 -20.13
CA ARG A 13 13.86 -11.88 -19.40
C ARG A 13 14.74 -12.91 -18.70
N ARG A 14 16.03 -12.94 -19.02
CA ARG A 14 17.00 -13.79 -18.35
C ARG A 14 17.68 -13.02 -17.22
N ALA A 15 17.38 -13.36 -15.98
CA ALA A 15 18.14 -12.93 -14.81
C ALA A 15 19.40 -13.80 -14.63
N ASN A 16 19.33 -15.07 -15.04
CA ASN A 16 20.49 -15.97 -15.12
C ASN A 16 21.07 -15.97 -16.55
N LYS A 17 22.21 -15.33 -16.75
CA LYS A 17 22.91 -15.28 -18.05
C LYS A 17 23.57 -16.60 -18.46
N GLN A 18 23.71 -17.55 -17.52
CA GLN A 18 24.28 -18.87 -17.79
C GLN A 18 23.25 -19.87 -18.35
N TYR A 19 21.98 -19.46 -18.47
CA TYR A 19 20.96 -20.28 -19.10
C TYR A 19 21.34 -20.55 -20.56
N PRO A 20 21.27 -21.80 -21.06
CA PRO A 20 21.85 -22.20 -22.34
C PRO A 20 21.19 -21.55 -23.56
N HIS A 21 19.91 -21.16 -23.46
CA HIS A 21 19.18 -20.51 -24.56
C HIS A 21 19.13 -18.99 -24.40
N THR A 22 19.13 -18.29 -25.50
CA THR A 22 18.90 -16.85 -25.55
C THR A 22 17.42 -16.51 -25.27
N SER A 23 17.12 -15.25 -24.91
CA SER A 23 15.73 -14.83 -24.72
C SER A 23 14.91 -14.95 -26.00
N GLU A 24 15.54 -14.74 -27.15
CA GLU A 24 14.89 -14.83 -28.46
C GLU A 24 14.57 -16.28 -28.85
N GLU A 25 15.45 -17.21 -28.56
CA GLU A 25 15.19 -18.66 -28.73
C GLU A 25 14.00 -19.11 -27.87
N VAL A 26 14.02 -18.77 -26.58
CA VAL A 26 12.92 -19.09 -25.67
C VAL A 26 11.60 -18.44 -26.12
N ASN A 27 11.62 -17.21 -26.63
CA ASN A 27 10.40 -16.57 -27.16
C ASN A 27 9.84 -17.34 -28.36
N ARG A 28 10.71 -17.82 -29.25
CA ARG A 28 10.32 -18.58 -30.43
C ARG A 28 9.74 -19.94 -30.05
N ASP A 29 10.48 -20.69 -29.23
CA ASP A 29 10.09 -22.05 -28.80
C ASP A 29 8.74 -22.03 -28.06
N LEU A 30 8.55 -21.09 -27.12
CA LEU A 30 7.28 -20.93 -26.43
C LEU A 30 6.16 -20.38 -27.34
N GLY A 31 6.50 -19.53 -28.30
CA GLY A 31 5.57 -19.07 -29.33
C GLY A 31 5.03 -20.22 -30.17
N GLU A 32 5.88 -21.13 -30.60
CA GLU A 32 5.52 -22.36 -31.35
C GLU A 32 4.59 -23.24 -30.51
N VAL A 33 4.93 -23.53 -29.26
CA VAL A 33 4.10 -24.31 -28.33
C VAL A 33 2.69 -23.71 -28.17
N ILE A 34 2.58 -22.38 -28.13
CA ILE A 34 1.28 -21.71 -28.00
C ILE A 34 0.49 -21.81 -29.30
N LEU A 35 1.12 -21.64 -30.46
CA LEU A 35 0.45 -21.74 -31.77
C LEU A 35 -0.04 -23.18 -32.01
N ASP A 36 0.74 -24.17 -31.61
CA ASP A 36 0.32 -25.61 -31.72
C ASP A 36 -0.86 -25.93 -30.82
N ALA A 37 -0.88 -25.38 -29.61
CA ALA A 37 -1.96 -25.55 -28.64
C ALA A 37 -3.23 -24.77 -28.99
N PHE A 38 -3.07 -23.60 -29.64
CA PHE A 38 -4.15 -22.67 -29.98
C PHE A 38 -4.00 -22.16 -31.43
N PRO A 39 -4.34 -22.97 -32.45
CA PRO A 39 -4.11 -22.64 -33.87
C PRO A 39 -4.87 -21.38 -34.33
N GLU A 40 -5.91 -20.96 -33.60
CA GLU A 40 -6.71 -19.77 -33.91
C GLU A 40 -6.01 -18.45 -33.47
N THR A 41 -4.91 -18.56 -32.69
CA THR A 41 -4.18 -17.38 -32.20
C THR A 41 -3.15 -16.89 -33.22
N LYS A 42 -2.69 -15.66 -33.06
CA LYS A 42 -1.65 -15.05 -33.91
C LYS A 42 -0.62 -14.33 -33.06
N VAL A 43 0.62 -14.31 -33.55
CA VAL A 43 1.68 -13.53 -32.93
C VAL A 43 1.56 -12.07 -33.38
N ASP A 44 1.51 -11.13 -32.44
CA ASP A 44 1.65 -9.71 -32.68
C ASP A 44 2.73 -9.13 -31.75
N VAL A 45 3.83 -8.68 -32.34
CA VAL A 45 4.99 -8.15 -31.59
C VAL A 45 4.82 -6.68 -31.20
N HIS A 46 3.86 -5.98 -31.76
CA HIS A 46 3.65 -4.55 -31.52
C HIS A 46 2.52 -4.27 -30.54
N ASN A 47 1.34 -4.84 -30.79
CA ASN A 47 0.13 -4.61 -29.98
C ASN A 47 -0.57 -5.92 -29.64
N PRO A 48 0.06 -6.82 -28.85
CA PRO A 48 -0.56 -8.09 -28.50
C PRO A 48 -1.69 -7.88 -27.48
N ASP A 49 -2.79 -8.65 -27.65
CA ASP A 49 -3.84 -8.75 -26.62
C ASP A 49 -3.32 -9.38 -25.33
N VAL A 50 -2.39 -10.33 -25.46
CA VAL A 50 -1.76 -11.04 -24.34
C VAL A 50 -0.24 -10.90 -24.41
N LEU A 51 0.37 -10.27 -23.44
CA LEU A 51 1.82 -10.26 -23.25
C LEU A 51 2.20 -11.36 -22.25
N LEU A 52 2.76 -12.46 -22.74
CA LEU A 52 3.28 -13.54 -21.89
C LEU A 52 4.72 -13.22 -21.47
N ASN A 53 4.90 -12.86 -20.20
CA ASN A 53 6.22 -12.61 -19.64
C ASN A 53 6.80 -13.91 -19.05
N VAL A 54 8.06 -14.16 -19.35
CA VAL A 54 8.83 -15.31 -18.86
C VAL A 54 10.11 -14.82 -18.20
N GLU A 55 10.27 -15.06 -16.91
CA GLU A 55 11.49 -14.70 -16.18
C GLU A 55 12.29 -15.96 -15.85
N LEU A 56 13.46 -16.11 -16.46
CA LEU A 56 14.39 -17.19 -16.18
C LEU A 56 15.33 -16.78 -15.04
N ARG A 57 15.08 -17.28 -13.83
CA ARG A 57 15.91 -17.08 -12.65
C ARG A 57 16.75 -18.33 -12.35
N ALA A 58 17.76 -18.23 -11.50
CA ALA A 58 18.68 -19.33 -11.20
C ALA A 58 17.99 -20.59 -10.64
N LYS A 59 16.93 -20.42 -9.86
CA LYS A 59 16.24 -21.54 -9.16
C LYS A 59 14.78 -21.73 -9.58
N ARG A 60 14.24 -20.84 -10.43
CA ARG A 60 12.81 -20.88 -10.82
C ARG A 60 12.57 -20.15 -12.12
N ILE A 61 11.50 -20.51 -12.78
CA ILE A 61 10.95 -19.80 -13.94
C ILE A 61 9.61 -19.23 -13.52
N ASN A 62 9.39 -17.94 -13.73
CA ASN A 62 8.10 -17.31 -13.54
C ASN A 62 7.46 -17.05 -14.91
N VAL A 63 6.20 -17.43 -15.07
CA VAL A 63 5.41 -17.17 -16.27
C VAL A 63 4.15 -16.42 -15.85
N TYR A 64 3.88 -15.27 -16.47
CA TYR A 64 2.71 -14.45 -16.13
C TYR A 64 2.32 -13.55 -17.30
N SER A 65 1.02 -13.23 -17.40
CA SER A 65 0.46 -12.35 -18.43
C SER A 65 -0.14 -11.07 -17.84
N LEU A 66 -0.41 -11.06 -16.54
CA LEU A 66 -1.02 -9.92 -15.87
C LEU A 66 -0.04 -9.34 -14.82
N VAL A 67 0.17 -8.04 -14.89
CA VAL A 67 0.92 -7.27 -13.89
C VAL A 67 -0.05 -6.32 -13.20
N ILE A 68 -0.32 -6.57 -11.93
CA ILE A 68 -1.16 -5.70 -11.11
C ILE A 68 -0.23 -4.75 -10.35
N PRO A 69 -0.26 -3.44 -10.64
CA PRO A 69 0.56 -2.48 -9.91
C PRO A 69 0.10 -2.36 -8.47
N GLY A 70 1.01 -2.54 -7.55
CA GLY A 70 0.77 -2.28 -6.13
C GLY A 70 0.93 -0.80 -5.78
N PRO A 71 0.62 -0.39 -4.54
CA PRO A 71 0.77 1.00 -4.08
C PRO A 71 2.22 1.48 -4.06
N GLY A 72 3.18 0.60 -4.26
CA GLY A 72 4.61 0.88 -4.15
C GLY A 72 5.05 1.14 -2.69
N GLY A 73 6.31 1.50 -2.51
CA GLY A 73 6.90 1.74 -1.21
C GLY A 73 7.69 0.54 -0.69
N MET A 74 7.94 0.53 0.62
CA MET A 74 8.68 -0.53 1.32
C MET A 74 7.69 -1.42 2.10
N PRO A 75 8.00 -2.71 2.29
CA PRO A 75 7.16 -3.57 3.13
C PRO A 75 7.05 -3.01 4.55
N VAL A 76 5.83 -2.98 5.09
CA VAL A 76 5.57 -2.49 6.45
C VAL A 76 6.35 -3.32 7.47
N GLY A 77 6.97 -2.64 8.44
CA GLY A 77 7.79 -3.25 9.49
C GLY A 77 9.29 -3.33 9.17
N THR A 78 9.73 -2.94 7.97
CA THR A 78 11.16 -2.94 7.61
C THR A 78 11.93 -1.75 8.19
N ASN A 79 11.24 -0.65 8.56
CA ASN A 79 11.85 0.61 9.02
C ASN A 79 11.37 1.07 10.40
N GLY A 80 11.23 0.12 11.33
CA GLY A 80 10.89 0.43 12.72
C GLY A 80 9.42 0.78 12.93
N ARG A 81 9.15 1.56 13.99
CA ARG A 81 7.80 1.91 14.44
C ARG A 81 7.65 3.41 14.66
N ALA A 82 6.46 3.93 14.44
CA ALA A 82 6.12 5.32 14.75
C ALA A 82 4.74 5.42 15.41
N MET A 83 4.61 6.41 16.29
CA MET A 83 3.33 6.80 16.87
C MET A 83 2.73 7.92 16.03
N LEU A 84 1.54 7.67 15.51
CA LEU A 84 0.75 8.65 14.75
C LEU A 84 -0.22 9.36 15.69
N LEU A 85 -0.10 10.66 15.83
CA LEU A 85 -1.13 11.48 16.48
C LEU A 85 -2.30 11.63 15.50
N LEU A 86 -3.31 10.78 15.65
CA LEU A 86 -4.43 10.69 14.73
C LEU A 86 -5.57 11.60 15.16
N SER A 87 -5.90 12.58 14.35
CA SER A 87 -7.02 13.50 14.56
C SER A 87 -8.17 13.21 13.58
N GLY A 88 -9.29 13.89 13.77
CA GLY A 88 -10.43 13.86 12.84
C GLY A 88 -10.21 14.67 11.55
N GLY A 89 -9.04 15.28 11.35
CA GLY A 89 -8.65 16.00 10.14
C GLY A 89 -8.17 15.09 9.02
N ILE A 90 -7.86 15.69 7.86
CA ILE A 90 -7.40 14.96 6.66
C ILE A 90 -5.89 14.74 6.66
N ASP A 91 -5.11 15.57 7.35
CA ASP A 91 -3.65 15.55 7.27
C ASP A 91 -3.03 14.36 8.00
N SER A 92 -3.50 14.07 9.22
CA SER A 92 -2.93 13.00 10.03
C SER A 92 -3.05 11.61 9.41
N PRO A 93 -4.19 11.18 8.80
CA PRO A 93 -4.26 9.90 8.12
C PRO A 93 -3.37 9.86 6.85
N VAL A 94 -3.22 10.99 6.14
CA VAL A 94 -2.33 11.08 4.98
C VAL A 94 -0.87 10.94 5.42
N ALA A 95 -0.46 11.64 6.48
CA ALA A 95 0.88 11.50 7.06
C ALA A 95 1.15 10.03 7.49
N GLY A 96 0.18 9.39 8.16
CA GLY A 96 0.27 7.98 8.53
C GLY A 96 0.48 7.07 7.32
N TYR A 97 -0.29 7.25 6.25
CA TYR A 97 -0.11 6.52 5.01
C TYR A 97 1.28 6.72 4.40
N MET A 98 1.75 7.97 4.32
CA MET A 98 3.05 8.30 3.73
C MET A 98 4.22 7.67 4.50
N ILE A 99 4.13 7.64 5.83
CA ILE A 99 5.15 7.02 6.69
C ILE A 99 5.08 5.49 6.62
N ALA A 100 3.86 4.90 6.65
CA ALA A 100 3.69 3.45 6.48
C ALA A 100 4.26 2.97 5.14
N LYS A 101 4.06 3.74 4.06
CA LYS A 101 4.63 3.47 2.73
C LYS A 101 6.16 3.44 2.72
N ARG A 102 6.82 4.01 3.71
CA ARG A 102 8.27 3.94 3.93
C ARG A 102 8.71 2.73 4.75
N GLY A 103 7.81 1.78 5.00
CA GLY A 103 8.09 0.55 5.71
C GLY A 103 7.98 0.66 7.24
N VAL A 104 7.43 1.75 7.76
CA VAL A 104 7.26 1.97 9.20
C VAL A 104 5.95 1.34 9.68
N THR A 105 6.01 0.58 10.78
CA THR A 105 4.80 0.11 11.48
C THR A 105 4.17 1.27 12.24
N ILE A 106 2.87 1.50 12.05
CA ILE A 106 2.14 2.59 12.69
C ILE A 106 1.35 2.08 13.89
N GLU A 107 1.53 2.74 15.03
CA GLU A 107 0.57 2.79 16.12
C GLU A 107 -0.05 4.18 16.16
N ALA A 108 -1.31 4.32 16.59
CA ALA A 108 -1.98 5.59 16.61
C ALA A 108 -2.43 5.97 18.03
N THR A 109 -2.41 7.27 18.31
CA THR A 109 -2.96 7.84 19.54
C THR A 109 -3.97 8.92 19.18
N TYR A 110 -5.12 8.89 19.85
CA TYR A 110 -6.17 9.89 19.77
C TYR A 110 -6.49 10.44 21.16
N PHE A 111 -6.47 11.74 21.30
CA PHE A 111 -6.86 12.42 22.52
C PHE A 111 -8.36 12.72 22.50
N HIS A 112 -9.09 12.12 23.43
CA HIS A 112 -10.52 12.21 23.57
C HIS A 112 -10.88 12.93 24.88
N ALA A 113 -11.68 13.98 24.81
CA ALA A 113 -12.06 14.79 25.97
C ALA A 113 -13.59 14.90 26.10
N PRO A 114 -14.29 13.85 26.55
CA PRO A 114 -15.72 13.92 26.81
C PRO A 114 -16.00 14.84 28.02
N PRO A 115 -17.11 15.63 28.04
CA PRO A 115 -18.16 15.71 27.01
C PRO A 115 -17.83 16.69 25.86
N TYR A 116 -16.65 17.32 25.86
CA TYR A 116 -16.27 18.37 24.88
C TYR A 116 -15.99 17.81 23.49
N THR A 117 -15.59 16.52 23.39
CA THR A 117 -15.50 15.81 22.12
C THR A 117 -16.59 14.75 22.06
N SER A 118 -17.37 14.75 20.98
CA SER A 118 -18.48 13.84 20.80
C SER A 118 -18.01 12.42 20.43
N ASP A 119 -18.84 11.41 20.73
CA ASP A 119 -18.63 10.02 20.28
C ASP A 119 -18.55 9.92 18.76
N ARG A 120 -19.26 10.79 18.03
CA ARG A 120 -19.17 10.88 16.57
C ARG A 120 -17.76 11.29 16.11
N ALA A 121 -17.11 12.20 16.82
CA ALA A 121 -15.74 12.59 16.54
C ALA A 121 -14.77 11.42 16.77
N LYS A 122 -14.94 10.67 17.86
CA LYS A 122 -14.19 9.43 18.14
C LYS A 122 -14.42 8.39 17.06
N GLN A 123 -15.66 8.15 16.65
CA GLN A 123 -15.99 7.18 15.60
C GLN A 123 -15.32 7.57 14.27
N LYS A 124 -15.31 8.85 13.91
CA LYS A 124 -14.60 9.35 12.72
C LYS A 124 -13.12 9.00 12.74
N VAL A 125 -12.45 9.15 13.89
CA VAL A 125 -11.03 8.79 14.04
C VAL A 125 -10.81 7.28 13.88
N VAL A 126 -11.71 6.45 14.43
CA VAL A 126 -11.68 5.01 14.22
C VAL A 126 -11.81 4.65 12.74
N ASP A 127 -12.69 5.31 12.02
CA ASP A 127 -12.92 5.05 10.59
C ASP A 127 -11.71 5.51 9.74
N LEU A 128 -11.08 6.63 10.10
CA LEU A 128 -9.82 7.07 9.48
C LEU A 128 -8.68 6.08 9.74
N ALA A 129 -8.55 5.57 10.98
CA ALA A 129 -7.57 4.53 11.31
C ALA A 129 -7.78 3.26 10.46
N LYS A 130 -9.03 2.84 10.26
CA LYS A 130 -9.38 1.70 9.38
C LYS A 130 -8.97 1.96 7.92
N GLN A 131 -9.10 3.19 7.42
CA GLN A 131 -8.66 3.50 6.05
C GLN A 131 -7.13 3.40 5.91
N VAL A 132 -6.39 3.94 6.87
CA VAL A 132 -4.92 3.83 6.88
C VAL A 132 -4.49 2.37 7.01
N ALA A 133 -5.18 1.58 7.83
CA ALA A 133 -4.89 0.17 8.07
C ALA A 133 -5.00 -0.71 6.80
N LYS A 134 -5.77 -0.31 5.80
CA LYS A 134 -5.81 -1.01 4.50
C LYS A 134 -4.45 -1.08 3.80
N TYR A 135 -3.57 -0.13 4.09
CA TYR A 135 -2.24 -0.01 3.49
C TYR A 135 -1.11 -0.28 4.49
N ALA A 136 -1.32 0.08 5.75
CA ALA A 136 -0.33 -0.03 6.82
C ALA A 136 -0.40 -1.36 7.59
N GLY A 137 -1.40 -2.20 7.31
CA GLY A 137 -1.71 -3.36 8.15
C GLY A 137 -2.43 -2.96 9.45
N PRO A 138 -2.59 -3.88 10.40
CA PRO A 138 -3.31 -3.61 11.65
C PRO A 138 -2.68 -2.45 12.43
N ILE A 139 -3.51 -1.49 12.85
CA ILE A 139 -3.09 -0.33 13.65
C ILE A 139 -3.71 -0.45 15.04
N LYS A 140 -2.85 -0.40 16.07
CA LYS A 140 -3.30 -0.24 17.46
C LYS A 140 -3.65 1.23 17.69
N LEU A 141 -4.94 1.52 17.96
CA LEU A 141 -5.41 2.86 18.30
C LEU A 141 -5.52 3.00 19.81
N ASN A 142 -4.70 3.85 20.40
CA ASN A 142 -4.74 4.22 21.80
C ASN A 142 -5.64 5.45 21.95
N VAL A 143 -6.72 5.34 22.74
CA VAL A 143 -7.60 6.46 23.06
C VAL A 143 -7.26 6.96 24.45
N VAL A 144 -6.69 8.15 24.51
CA VAL A 144 -6.27 8.80 25.76
C VAL A 144 -7.37 9.74 26.23
N ASN A 145 -7.83 9.60 27.47
CA ASN A 145 -8.73 10.56 28.07
C ASN A 145 -7.94 11.84 28.42
N PHE A 146 -8.33 12.95 27.80
CA PHE A 146 -7.66 14.23 27.93
C PHE A 146 -8.52 15.27 28.70
N THR A 147 -9.67 14.86 29.24
CA THR A 147 -10.64 15.76 29.85
C THR A 147 -10.06 16.55 31.01
N ASP A 148 -9.44 15.87 31.97
CA ASP A 148 -8.93 16.54 33.19
C ASP A 148 -7.79 17.51 32.86
N ILE A 149 -6.92 17.11 31.92
CA ILE A 149 -5.83 17.96 31.44
C ILE A 149 -6.39 19.20 30.73
N GLN A 150 -7.40 19.00 29.88
CA GLN A 150 -8.05 20.10 29.16
C GLN A 150 -8.72 21.08 30.12
N LEU A 151 -9.42 20.60 31.14
CA LEU A 151 -10.06 21.43 32.17
C LEU A 151 -9.00 22.22 32.97
N TYR A 152 -7.94 21.57 33.41
CA TYR A 152 -6.86 22.22 34.13
C TYR A 152 -6.20 23.34 33.30
N ILE A 153 -5.94 23.09 32.00
CA ILE A 153 -5.41 24.13 31.11
C ILE A 153 -6.40 25.30 30.99
N TYR A 154 -7.70 24.97 30.84
CA TYR A 154 -8.75 25.99 30.73
C TYR A 154 -8.83 26.92 31.96
N GLU A 155 -8.64 26.37 33.16
CA GLU A 155 -8.70 27.10 34.43
C GLU A 155 -7.43 27.89 34.70
N GLN A 156 -6.26 27.43 34.27
CA GLN A 156 -4.97 28.01 34.66
C GLN A 156 -4.32 28.89 33.59
N CYS A 157 -4.81 28.85 32.36
CA CYS A 157 -4.17 29.52 31.23
C CYS A 157 -5.02 30.65 30.64
N PRO A 158 -4.38 31.73 30.09
CA PRO A 158 -5.12 32.77 29.40
C PRO A 158 -5.94 32.24 28.23
N HIS A 159 -7.17 32.72 28.10
CA HIS A 159 -8.12 32.23 27.07
C HIS A 159 -7.58 32.42 25.64
N GLU A 160 -6.80 33.42 25.37
CA GLU A 160 -6.19 33.73 24.07
C GLU A 160 -5.18 32.65 23.63
N GLU A 161 -4.51 32.00 24.59
CA GLU A 161 -3.47 30.99 24.33
C GLU A 161 -3.95 29.54 24.43
N LEU A 162 -5.20 29.30 24.85
CA LEU A 162 -5.72 27.96 25.13
C LEU A 162 -5.53 26.97 23.98
N THR A 163 -5.79 27.42 22.76
CA THR A 163 -5.67 26.54 21.58
C THR A 163 -4.23 26.08 21.35
N ILE A 164 -3.27 26.97 21.57
CA ILE A 164 -1.84 26.68 21.37
C ILE A 164 -1.35 25.76 22.49
N ILE A 165 -1.70 26.08 23.74
CA ILE A 165 -1.26 25.33 24.91
C ILE A 165 -1.84 23.92 24.91
N MET A 166 -3.14 23.75 24.59
CA MET A 166 -3.75 22.42 24.49
C MET A 166 -3.08 21.55 23.43
N ARG A 167 -2.77 22.09 22.25
CA ARG A 167 -2.07 21.36 21.22
C ARG A 167 -0.68 20.91 21.66
N ARG A 168 0.12 21.83 22.23
CA ARG A 168 1.47 21.53 22.70
C ARG A 168 1.53 20.56 23.87
N ARG A 169 0.50 20.47 24.69
CA ARG A 169 0.43 19.51 25.80
C ARG A 169 -0.05 18.13 25.36
N ALA A 170 -0.74 18.04 24.22
CA ALA A 170 -1.15 16.77 23.63
C ALA A 170 -0.03 16.11 22.81
N GLU A 171 0.89 16.90 22.29
CA GLU A 171 2.10 16.43 21.56
C GLU A 171 3.23 16.04 22.54
#